data_001629be7c32df02945513d419596dfd
#
_entry.id   001629be7c32df02945513d419596dfd
#
_cell.length_a   1.000
_cell.length_b   1.000
_cell.length_c   1.000
_cell.angle_alpha   90.00
_cell.angle_beta   90.00
_cell.angle_gamma   90.00
#
_symmetry.space_group_name_H-M   'P 1'
#
loop_
_entity.id
_entity.type
_entity.pdbx_description
1 polymer ?
#
loop_
_entity_poly.entity_id
_entity_poly.type
_entity_poly.pdbx_seq_one_letter_code
_entity_poly.pdbx_strand_id
1 'polypeptide(L)'
;MAFQPPHRDKIPSMKRRCHTHDYRSVSYYMITLGKNPAYTTPFCRIFDAALNPPDFTSARRRSDELTPGIKRILLPRNASVRDKAGSAGSSVPGVPTVPLPASTPGAPAVSLPASPPGVPAVPLPAVELSDSGAFLRAGFRDFFRTESAILLKKIVVMPDHVHFIIHVREYLPAHLGRYISRLKTVCTLAVSELPGYPVDTDGNPLHIFEDNYHDRIIRNDSMLETERRYLDDNPRRYLLRKQHPEYFSSPVRITINGEHYAAFGNILLLKDIHPEPVIISRRYTTEHLSRLKAGWEEAARSRKALVSPFISKPEKEIRKATLESGGRIIEILDNGFPERYKPSGTAFDLCLEGRLLQIAPLVYETSKIPLTRNRALELNATARQIAALAATPAAAGSLRVGPLSPKPPL
;
A
#
# COMPACT_ATOMS: atom_id res chain seq x y z
N MET A 1 38.17 1.74 -4.70
CA MET A 1 37.47 0.46 -4.65
C MET A 1 35.97 0.75 -4.65
N ALA A 2 35.28 0.40 -5.72
CA ALA A 2 33.83 0.62 -5.83
C ALA A 2 33.10 -0.39 -4.95
N PHE A 3 32.18 0.08 -4.12
CA PHE A 3 31.32 -0.73 -3.26
C PHE A 3 30.37 -1.56 -4.14
N GLN A 4 30.59 -2.87 -4.23
CA GLN A 4 29.62 -3.81 -4.80
C GLN A 4 28.65 -4.22 -3.67
N PRO A 5 27.33 -3.95 -3.82
CA PRO A 5 26.35 -4.44 -2.87
C PRO A 5 26.31 -5.97 -2.89
N PRO A 6 26.14 -6.65 -1.73
CA PRO A 6 26.12 -8.10 -1.65
C PRO A 6 25.03 -8.69 -2.56
N HIS A 7 25.42 -9.67 -3.35
CA HIS A 7 24.53 -10.44 -4.22
C HIS A 7 23.49 -11.16 -3.36
N ARG A 8 22.26 -10.63 -3.31
CA ARG A 8 21.14 -11.30 -2.63
C ARG A 8 20.68 -12.45 -3.50
N ASP A 9 20.74 -13.66 -2.99
CA ASP A 9 20.14 -14.83 -3.64
C ASP A 9 18.67 -14.53 -3.99
N LYS A 10 18.38 -14.49 -5.28
CA LYS A 10 17.02 -14.23 -5.78
C LYS A 10 16.17 -15.45 -5.41
N ILE A 11 15.27 -15.31 -4.44
CA ILE A 11 14.26 -16.32 -4.17
C ILE A 11 13.44 -16.50 -5.46
N PRO A 12 13.39 -17.71 -6.06
CA PRO A 12 12.63 -17.94 -7.29
C PRO A 12 11.19 -17.47 -7.13
N SER A 13 10.64 -16.80 -8.16
CA SER A 13 9.29 -16.21 -8.11
C SER A 13 8.21 -17.21 -7.70
N MET A 14 8.38 -18.48 -8.07
CA MET A 14 7.49 -19.59 -7.72
C MET A 14 7.40 -19.86 -6.21
N LYS A 15 8.45 -19.61 -5.42
CA LYS A 15 8.43 -19.79 -3.95
C LYS A 15 7.63 -18.69 -3.20
N ARG A 16 7.28 -17.59 -3.86
CA ARG A 16 6.50 -16.48 -3.27
C ARG A 16 5.01 -16.59 -3.55
N ARG A 17 4.59 -17.55 -4.38
CA ARG A 17 3.21 -17.74 -4.81
C ARG A 17 2.43 -18.61 -3.81
N CYS A 18 1.11 -18.39 -3.76
CA CYS A 18 0.24 -19.25 -2.99
C CYS A 18 0.21 -20.66 -3.60
N HIS A 19 0.81 -21.64 -2.92
CA HIS A 19 0.93 -23.01 -3.42
C HIS A 19 -0.41 -23.76 -3.51
N THR A 20 -1.42 -23.29 -2.77
CA THR A 20 -2.76 -23.89 -2.73
C THR A 20 -3.74 -23.25 -3.73
N HIS A 21 -3.28 -22.28 -4.54
CA HIS A 21 -4.14 -21.58 -5.48
C HIS A 21 -3.72 -21.88 -6.92
N ASP A 22 -4.69 -22.27 -7.75
CA ASP A 22 -4.47 -22.44 -9.19
C ASP A 22 -4.61 -21.08 -9.89
N TYR A 23 -3.48 -20.52 -10.30
CA TYR A 23 -3.39 -19.25 -11.02
C TYR A 23 -3.93 -19.28 -12.47
N ARG A 24 -4.54 -20.37 -12.89
CA ARG A 24 -5.29 -20.49 -14.13
C ARG A 24 -6.79 -20.31 -13.92
N SER A 25 -7.25 -20.43 -12.67
CA SER A 25 -8.67 -20.40 -12.33
C SER A 25 -9.27 -19.00 -12.38
N VAL A 26 -10.60 -18.95 -12.51
CA VAL A 26 -11.40 -17.72 -12.43
C VAL A 26 -11.16 -17.05 -11.09
N SER A 27 -10.63 -15.84 -11.09
CA SER A 27 -10.29 -15.10 -9.86
C SER A 27 -10.01 -13.63 -10.15
N TYR A 28 -10.09 -12.81 -9.11
CA TYR A 28 -9.56 -11.46 -9.12
C TYR A 28 -8.17 -11.41 -8.51
N TYR A 29 -7.30 -10.60 -9.09
CA TYR A 29 -5.94 -10.37 -8.58
C TYR A 29 -5.64 -8.89 -8.55
N MET A 30 -5.07 -8.41 -7.44
CA MET A 30 -4.32 -7.16 -7.43
C MET A 30 -2.85 -7.48 -7.71
N ILE A 31 -2.27 -6.81 -8.70
CA ILE A 31 -0.89 -7.03 -9.14
C ILE A 31 -0.10 -5.73 -9.02
N THR A 32 1.15 -5.86 -8.61
CA THR A 32 2.12 -4.77 -8.56
C THR A 32 3.33 -5.12 -9.41
N LEU A 33 3.66 -4.26 -10.38
CA LEU A 33 4.89 -4.34 -11.17
C LEU A 33 5.84 -3.23 -10.70
N GLY A 34 6.96 -3.59 -10.08
CA GLY A 34 8.04 -2.65 -9.76
C GLY A 34 8.77 -2.19 -11.01
N LYS A 35 9.18 -0.93 -11.05
CA LYS A 35 10.04 -0.39 -12.08
C LYS A 35 11.45 -0.98 -11.93
N ASN A 36 12.07 -1.37 -13.03
CA ASN A 36 13.47 -1.81 -13.03
C ASN A 36 14.36 -0.66 -12.52
N PRO A 37 15.20 -0.89 -11.50
CA PRO A 37 16.09 0.14 -10.97
C PRO A 37 17.04 0.75 -12.03
N ALA A 38 17.42 -0.02 -13.04
CA ALA A 38 18.25 0.46 -14.15
C ALA A 38 17.49 1.42 -15.09
N TYR A 39 16.15 1.38 -15.11
CA TYR A 39 15.32 2.30 -15.86
C TYR A 39 15.05 3.55 -15.01
N THR A 40 15.74 4.65 -15.29
CA THR A 40 15.75 5.83 -14.41
C THR A 40 14.52 6.72 -14.54
N THR A 41 13.88 6.77 -15.73
CA THR A 41 12.73 7.63 -15.98
C THR A 41 11.51 7.23 -15.13
N PRO A 42 10.89 8.18 -14.40
CA PRO A 42 9.67 7.90 -13.65
C PRO A 42 8.48 7.75 -14.61
N PHE A 43 7.51 6.91 -14.26
CA PHE A 43 6.29 6.74 -15.08
C PHE A 43 5.31 7.91 -14.93
N CYS A 44 5.34 8.61 -13.80
CA CYS A 44 4.50 9.79 -13.58
C CYS A 44 5.11 10.73 -12.54
N ARG A 45 4.56 11.93 -12.47
CA ARG A 45 4.75 12.87 -11.37
C ARG A 45 3.47 12.95 -10.55
N ILE A 46 3.59 12.96 -9.22
CA ILE A 46 2.47 13.16 -8.30
C ILE A 46 2.74 14.45 -7.52
N PHE A 47 1.77 15.35 -7.52
CA PHE A 47 1.89 16.66 -6.89
C PHE A 47 0.56 17.08 -6.27
N ASP A 48 0.58 18.10 -5.41
CA ASP A 48 -0.61 18.67 -4.82
C ASP A 48 -1.23 19.68 -5.79
N ALA A 49 -2.42 19.37 -6.29
CA ALA A 49 -3.14 20.24 -7.21
C ALA A 49 -3.58 21.56 -6.58
N ALA A 50 -3.70 21.63 -5.26
CA ALA A 50 -4.02 22.88 -4.55
C ALA A 50 -2.82 23.85 -4.56
N LEU A 51 -1.60 23.33 -4.54
CA LEU A 51 -0.37 24.13 -4.58
C LEU A 51 0.14 24.39 -6.01
N ASN A 52 -0.15 23.47 -6.92
CA ASN A 52 0.25 23.53 -8.32
C ASN A 52 -0.95 23.16 -9.19
N PRO A 53 -1.88 24.07 -9.45
CA PRO A 53 -3.00 23.79 -10.32
C PRO A 53 -2.48 23.34 -11.70
N PRO A 54 -2.99 22.23 -12.26
CA PRO A 54 -2.54 21.74 -13.54
C PRO A 54 -2.87 22.76 -14.64
N ASP A 55 -1.88 23.04 -15.49
CA ASP A 55 -2.14 23.75 -16.73
C ASP A 55 -2.85 22.80 -17.70
N PHE A 56 -4.17 22.86 -17.72
CA PHE A 56 -5.02 22.00 -18.54
C PHE A 56 -4.83 22.19 -20.05
N THR A 57 -4.11 23.22 -20.48
CA THR A 57 -3.91 23.50 -21.89
C THR A 57 -2.87 22.60 -22.57
N SER A 58 -1.88 22.12 -21.81
CA SER A 58 -0.80 21.28 -22.33
C SER A 58 -1.11 19.77 -22.33
N ALA A 59 -1.92 19.28 -21.39
CA ALA A 59 -2.19 17.86 -21.23
C ALA A 59 -3.11 17.28 -22.32
N ARG A 60 -4.02 18.07 -22.86
CA ARG A 60 -4.95 17.63 -23.93
C ARG A 60 -4.27 17.41 -25.28
N ARG A 61 -3.25 18.20 -25.63
CA ARG A 61 -2.54 18.08 -26.90
C ARG A 61 -1.67 16.85 -27.04
N ARG A 62 -1.08 16.34 -25.93
CA ARG A 62 -0.16 15.19 -25.97
C ARG A 62 -0.86 13.84 -26.10
N SER A 63 -2.10 13.69 -25.64
CA SER A 63 -2.84 12.43 -25.73
C SER A 63 -3.29 12.10 -27.15
N ASP A 64 -3.58 13.10 -27.98
CA ASP A 64 -4.15 12.91 -29.33
C ASP A 64 -3.06 12.75 -30.39
N GLU A 65 -1.85 13.27 -30.17
CA GLU A 65 -0.71 13.18 -31.09
C GLU A 65 0.06 11.87 -31.03
N LEU A 66 -0.03 11.12 -29.92
CA LEU A 66 0.75 9.89 -29.69
C LEU A 66 0.11 8.61 -30.28
N THR A 67 -1.07 8.71 -30.89
CA THR A 67 -1.87 7.54 -31.32
C THR A 67 -1.43 6.85 -32.62
N PRO A 68 -0.70 7.45 -33.58
CA PRO A 68 -0.42 6.82 -34.86
C PRO A 68 0.62 5.69 -34.88
N GLY A 69 1.59 5.67 -33.94
CA GLY A 69 2.70 4.71 -33.94
C GLY A 69 2.37 3.32 -33.42
N ILE A 70 1.45 3.22 -32.49
CA ILE A 70 1.19 1.98 -31.71
C ILE A 70 0.46 0.89 -32.51
N LYS A 71 -0.18 1.24 -33.62
CA LYS A 71 -0.93 0.27 -34.46
C LYS A 71 -0.07 -0.83 -35.11
N ARG A 72 1.26 -0.67 -35.15
CA ARG A 72 2.17 -1.60 -35.83
C ARG A 72 2.69 -2.77 -34.99
N ILE A 73 2.63 -2.67 -33.66
CA ILE A 73 3.33 -3.65 -32.77
C ILE A 73 2.48 -4.88 -32.43
N LEU A 74 1.16 -4.85 -32.62
CA LEU A 74 0.23 -5.83 -32.10
C LEU A 74 -0.30 -6.87 -33.09
N LEU A 75 0.21 -6.91 -34.30
CA LEU A 75 -0.12 -8.03 -35.21
C LEU A 75 0.73 -9.25 -34.84
N PRO A 76 0.13 -10.34 -34.34
CA PRO A 76 0.86 -11.59 -34.17
C PRO A 76 1.34 -12.06 -35.56
N ARG A 77 2.64 -12.26 -35.73
CA ARG A 77 3.12 -13.12 -36.82
C ARG A 77 2.58 -14.52 -36.53
N ASN A 78 1.53 -14.88 -37.25
CA ASN A 78 0.94 -16.20 -37.22
C ASN A 78 2.01 -17.26 -37.40
N ALA A 79 2.31 -18.03 -36.37
CA ALA A 79 2.83 -19.36 -36.53
C ALA A 79 1.68 -20.20 -37.08
N SER A 80 1.83 -20.65 -38.31
CA SER A 80 0.87 -21.49 -39.04
C SER A 80 0.50 -22.74 -38.25
N VAL A 81 -0.75 -22.82 -37.82
CA VAL A 81 -1.41 -24.08 -37.47
C VAL A 81 -2.36 -24.37 -38.61
N ARG A 82 -2.10 -25.52 -39.28
CA ARG A 82 -2.90 -26.04 -40.40
C ARG A 82 -4.34 -26.24 -39.98
N ASP A 83 -5.24 -25.59 -40.71
CA ASP A 83 -6.66 -25.85 -40.68
C ASP A 83 -7.01 -27.28 -41.13
N LYS A 84 -7.88 -27.94 -40.35
CA LYS A 84 -8.79 -28.93 -40.88
C LYS A 84 -10.21 -28.45 -40.64
N ALA A 85 -10.87 -28.25 -41.76
CA ALA A 85 -12.22 -27.80 -41.87
C ALA A 85 -13.25 -28.79 -41.31
N GLY A 86 -14.34 -28.26 -40.73
CA GLY A 86 -15.55 -29.00 -40.45
C GLY A 86 -16.68 -27.99 -40.25
N SER A 87 -17.49 -27.85 -41.29
CA SER A 87 -18.68 -27.00 -41.37
C SER A 87 -19.80 -27.50 -40.46
N ALA A 88 -20.45 -26.64 -39.70
CA ALA A 88 -21.90 -26.72 -39.43
C ALA A 88 -22.41 -25.36 -38.87
N GLY A 89 -23.32 -24.75 -39.60
CA GLY A 89 -24.00 -23.53 -39.21
C GLY A 89 -25.07 -23.76 -38.13
N SER A 90 -25.24 -22.78 -37.27
CA SER A 90 -26.46 -22.58 -36.51
C SER A 90 -26.56 -21.10 -36.11
N SER A 91 -27.60 -20.47 -36.63
CA SER A 91 -28.04 -19.14 -36.31
C SER A 91 -28.70 -19.10 -34.91
N VAL A 92 -28.36 -18.14 -34.08
CA VAL A 92 -29.08 -17.83 -32.82
C VAL A 92 -29.47 -16.34 -32.83
N PRO A 93 -30.70 -16.00 -32.42
CA PRO A 93 -31.32 -14.68 -32.62
C PRO A 93 -30.85 -13.64 -31.60
N GLY A 94 -31.01 -12.37 -32.00
CA GLY A 94 -30.56 -11.18 -31.35
C GLY A 94 -31.00 -10.95 -29.91
N VAL A 95 -30.08 -10.42 -29.12
CA VAL A 95 -30.31 -9.86 -27.79
C VAL A 95 -30.47 -8.34 -27.95
N PRO A 96 -31.51 -7.71 -27.36
CA PRO A 96 -31.75 -6.28 -27.51
C PRO A 96 -30.74 -5.45 -26.75
N THR A 97 -30.23 -4.45 -27.43
CA THR A 97 -29.37 -3.40 -26.87
C THR A 97 -30.16 -2.47 -25.99
N VAL A 98 -29.87 -2.41 -24.70
CA VAL A 98 -30.40 -1.40 -23.78
C VAL A 98 -29.54 -0.14 -23.87
N PRO A 99 -30.11 1.07 -24.11
CA PRO A 99 -29.33 2.30 -24.13
C PRO A 99 -28.86 2.70 -22.73
N LEU A 100 -27.60 3.14 -22.63
CA LEU A 100 -27.07 3.78 -21.41
C LEU A 100 -27.82 5.09 -21.14
N PRO A 101 -28.20 5.37 -19.88
CA PRO A 101 -28.81 6.65 -19.54
C PRO A 101 -27.78 7.78 -19.65
N ALA A 102 -28.25 8.90 -20.21
CA ALA A 102 -27.51 10.14 -20.36
C ALA A 102 -27.06 10.71 -19.01
N SER A 103 -25.83 11.20 -18.98
CA SER A 103 -25.23 11.87 -17.84
C SER A 103 -26.03 13.13 -17.47
N THR A 104 -26.57 13.17 -16.28
CA THR A 104 -27.20 14.36 -15.70
C THR A 104 -26.11 15.35 -15.25
N PRO A 105 -26.11 16.61 -15.70
CA PRO A 105 -25.20 17.63 -15.17
C PRO A 105 -25.76 18.17 -13.84
N GLY A 106 -24.94 18.27 -12.81
CA GLY A 106 -25.22 19.06 -11.61
C GLY A 106 -25.44 18.28 -10.32
N ALA A 107 -24.40 17.60 -9.84
CA ALA A 107 -24.30 17.33 -8.41
C ALA A 107 -23.57 18.51 -7.76
N PRO A 108 -24.08 19.11 -6.66
CA PRO A 108 -23.38 20.19 -5.94
C PRO A 108 -22.07 19.64 -5.38
N ALA A 109 -21.00 20.43 -5.53
CA ALA A 109 -19.72 20.15 -4.89
C ALA A 109 -19.94 20.01 -3.37
N VAL A 110 -19.75 18.79 -2.87
CA VAL A 110 -19.73 18.54 -1.43
C VAL A 110 -18.48 19.22 -0.88
N SER A 111 -18.66 20.35 -0.23
CA SER A 111 -17.60 21.03 0.54
C SER A 111 -17.15 20.07 1.63
N LEU A 112 -15.92 19.59 1.53
CA LEU A 112 -15.28 18.83 2.60
C LEU A 112 -15.24 19.71 3.86
N PRO A 113 -15.55 19.17 5.05
CA PRO A 113 -15.46 19.93 6.28
C PRO A 113 -14.03 20.45 6.48
N ALA A 114 -13.90 21.71 6.90
CA ALA A 114 -12.61 22.31 7.19
C ALA A 114 -11.84 21.45 8.21
N SER A 115 -10.58 21.15 7.92
CA SER A 115 -9.71 20.39 8.81
C SER A 115 -9.61 21.12 10.17
N PRO A 116 -9.65 20.39 11.30
CA PRO A 116 -9.44 21.01 12.59
C PRO A 116 -8.06 21.69 12.68
N PRO A 117 -7.91 22.78 13.43
CA PRO A 117 -6.66 23.53 13.52
C PRO A 117 -5.52 22.62 13.99
N GLY A 118 -4.43 22.58 13.23
CA GLY A 118 -3.23 21.75 13.49
C GLY A 118 -3.15 20.43 12.72
N VAL A 119 -4.18 20.06 11.93
CA VAL A 119 -4.08 18.96 10.96
C VAL A 119 -3.65 19.55 9.62
N PRO A 120 -2.57 19.03 9.01
CA PRO A 120 -2.16 19.49 7.68
C PRO A 120 -3.34 19.32 6.70
N ALA A 121 -3.54 20.31 5.85
CA ALA A 121 -4.56 20.25 4.82
C ALA A 121 -4.36 18.94 4.01
N VAL A 122 -5.44 18.18 3.82
CA VAL A 122 -5.36 16.94 3.03
C VAL A 122 -5.02 17.34 1.60
N PRO A 123 -3.84 16.95 1.08
CA PRO A 123 -3.45 17.34 -0.27
C PRO A 123 -4.39 16.72 -1.30
N LEU A 124 -4.69 17.48 -2.33
CA LEU A 124 -5.44 17.00 -3.50
C LEU A 124 -4.45 16.44 -4.53
N PRO A 125 -4.23 15.11 -4.56
CA PRO A 125 -3.19 14.53 -5.42
C PRO A 125 -3.60 14.64 -6.89
N ALA A 126 -2.73 15.21 -7.71
CA ALA A 126 -2.81 15.11 -9.16
C ALA A 126 -1.70 14.19 -9.67
N VAL A 127 -2.03 13.39 -10.68
CA VAL A 127 -1.11 12.46 -11.33
C VAL A 127 -0.93 12.90 -12.77
N GLU A 128 0.28 13.31 -13.11
CA GLU A 128 0.68 13.65 -14.49
C GLU A 128 1.60 12.54 -15.02
N LEU A 129 1.16 11.86 -16.07
CA LEU A 129 1.97 10.81 -16.71
C LEU A 129 3.13 11.46 -17.46
N SER A 130 4.33 10.88 -17.31
CA SER A 130 5.43 11.13 -18.24
C SER A 130 5.12 10.49 -19.60
N ASP A 131 5.93 10.79 -20.62
CA ASP A 131 5.80 10.10 -21.90
C ASP A 131 5.93 8.59 -21.73
N SER A 132 6.90 8.12 -20.92
CA SER A 132 7.01 6.70 -20.55
C SER A 132 5.75 6.14 -19.91
N GLY A 133 5.12 6.88 -19.01
CA GLY A 133 3.86 6.50 -18.38
C GLY A 133 2.68 6.48 -19.34
N ALA A 134 2.64 7.40 -20.29
CA ALA A 134 1.60 7.44 -21.33
C ALA A 134 1.71 6.24 -22.28
N PHE A 135 2.92 5.93 -22.78
CA PHE A 135 3.18 4.74 -23.60
C PHE A 135 2.93 3.43 -22.85
N LEU A 136 3.37 3.35 -21.59
CA LEU A 136 3.08 2.23 -20.72
C LEU A 136 1.57 2.00 -20.56
N ARG A 137 0.79 3.06 -20.27
CA ARG A 137 -0.68 2.98 -20.15
C ARG A 137 -1.34 2.54 -21.46
N ALA A 138 -0.82 2.97 -22.60
CA ALA A 138 -1.27 2.51 -23.90
C ALA A 138 -0.99 1.02 -24.09
N GLY A 139 0.21 0.54 -23.76
CA GLY A 139 0.57 -0.88 -23.80
C GLY A 139 -0.35 -1.76 -22.93
N PHE A 140 -0.68 -1.29 -21.71
CA PHE A 140 -1.69 -1.96 -20.87
C PHE A 140 -3.04 -2.08 -21.57
N ARG A 141 -3.57 -0.95 -22.07
CA ARG A 141 -4.86 -0.92 -22.75
C ARG A 141 -4.89 -1.89 -23.94
N ASP A 142 -3.85 -1.87 -24.76
CA ASP A 142 -3.78 -2.67 -25.98
C ASP A 142 -3.62 -4.15 -25.66
N PHE A 143 -2.79 -4.51 -24.66
CA PHE A 143 -2.67 -5.89 -24.18
C PHE A 143 -4.03 -6.44 -23.75
N PHE A 144 -4.73 -5.78 -22.83
CA PHE A 144 -5.99 -6.26 -22.30
C PHE A 144 -7.16 -6.19 -23.30
N ARG A 145 -7.03 -5.41 -24.36
CA ARG A 145 -7.98 -5.42 -25.47
C ARG A 145 -7.90 -6.72 -26.29
N THR A 146 -6.70 -7.32 -26.38
CA THR A 146 -6.47 -8.56 -27.12
C THR A 146 -6.65 -9.83 -26.27
N GLU A 147 -6.59 -9.71 -24.95
CA GLU A 147 -6.74 -10.84 -24.01
C GLU A 147 -8.16 -10.94 -23.49
N SER A 148 -9.05 -11.65 -24.24
CA SER A 148 -10.47 -11.76 -23.87
C SER A 148 -10.72 -12.47 -22.53
N ALA A 149 -9.85 -13.41 -22.16
CA ALA A 149 -9.93 -14.16 -20.91
C ALA A 149 -9.61 -13.36 -19.65
N ILE A 150 -8.92 -12.21 -19.80
CA ILE A 150 -8.46 -11.41 -18.67
C ILE A 150 -8.93 -9.96 -18.85
N LEU A 151 -9.72 -9.47 -17.90
CA LEU A 151 -10.27 -8.12 -17.93
C LEU A 151 -9.51 -7.20 -16.96
N LEU A 152 -8.98 -6.09 -17.48
CA LEU A 152 -8.42 -5.01 -16.64
C LEU A 152 -9.57 -4.24 -15.97
N LYS A 153 -9.62 -4.28 -14.64
CA LYS A 153 -10.63 -3.59 -13.83
C LYS A 153 -10.19 -2.22 -13.35
N LYS A 154 -8.90 -2.07 -13.05
CA LYS A 154 -8.32 -0.83 -12.54
C LYS A 154 -6.82 -0.80 -12.80
N ILE A 155 -6.27 0.39 -13.02
CA ILE A 155 -4.84 0.63 -13.11
C ILE A 155 -4.50 1.96 -12.42
N VAL A 156 -3.43 1.97 -11.64
CA VAL A 156 -2.83 3.16 -11.03
C VAL A 156 -1.35 3.16 -11.35
N VAL A 157 -0.90 4.17 -12.08
CA VAL A 157 0.51 4.37 -12.43
C VAL A 157 1.13 5.25 -11.36
N MET A 158 2.19 4.74 -10.73
CA MET A 158 2.99 5.44 -9.73
C MET A 158 4.37 5.78 -10.32
N PRO A 159 5.15 6.66 -9.71
CA PRO A 159 6.46 7.04 -10.28
C PRO A 159 7.42 5.87 -10.51
N ASP A 160 7.39 4.86 -9.67
CA ASP A 160 8.34 3.74 -9.60
C ASP A 160 7.69 2.35 -9.66
N HIS A 161 6.37 2.27 -9.87
CA HIS A 161 5.64 1.02 -10.00
C HIS A 161 4.25 1.22 -10.61
N VAL A 162 3.59 0.11 -10.94
CA VAL A 162 2.20 0.11 -11.38
C VAL A 162 1.40 -0.88 -10.56
N HIS A 163 0.26 -0.44 -10.03
CA HIS A 163 -0.75 -1.30 -9.44
C HIS A 163 -1.92 -1.49 -10.39
N PHE A 164 -2.43 -2.69 -10.48
CA PHE A 164 -3.65 -2.93 -11.25
C PHE A 164 -4.44 -4.11 -10.71
N ILE A 165 -5.75 -4.08 -10.96
CA ILE A 165 -6.69 -5.17 -10.64
C ILE A 165 -7.15 -5.79 -11.95
N ILE A 166 -7.03 -7.12 -12.02
CA ILE A 166 -7.53 -7.92 -13.14
C ILE A 166 -8.57 -8.94 -12.66
N HIS A 167 -9.45 -9.31 -13.58
CA HIS A 167 -10.38 -10.41 -13.45
C HIS A 167 -10.09 -11.45 -14.52
N VAL A 168 -9.63 -12.61 -14.12
CA VAL A 168 -9.58 -13.81 -14.97
C VAL A 168 -11.00 -14.36 -15.04
N ARG A 169 -11.63 -14.34 -16.23
CA ARG A 169 -13.04 -14.66 -16.42
C ARG A 169 -13.30 -16.12 -16.78
N GLU A 170 -12.30 -16.79 -17.27
CA GLU A 170 -12.35 -18.20 -17.69
C GLU A 170 -11.05 -18.91 -17.37
N TYR A 171 -11.03 -20.23 -17.38
CA TYR A 171 -9.85 -21.01 -17.09
C TYR A 171 -8.77 -20.79 -18.15
N LEU A 172 -7.62 -20.29 -17.70
CA LEU A 172 -6.53 -19.92 -18.61
C LEU A 172 -5.80 -21.16 -19.16
N PRO A 173 -5.44 -21.18 -20.45
CA PRO A 173 -4.62 -22.25 -21.04
C PRO A 173 -3.20 -22.30 -20.43
N ALA A 174 -2.71 -21.21 -19.85
CA ALA A 174 -1.39 -21.13 -19.21
C ALA A 174 -1.47 -20.42 -17.87
N HIS A 175 -0.45 -20.64 -17.02
CA HIS A 175 -0.32 -19.95 -15.73
C HIS A 175 -0.30 -18.43 -15.91
N LEU A 176 -1.02 -17.67 -15.04
CA LEU A 176 -1.13 -16.20 -15.07
C LEU A 176 0.22 -15.49 -15.24
N GLY A 177 1.29 -16.05 -14.67
CA GLY A 177 2.64 -15.50 -14.79
C GLY A 177 3.11 -15.34 -16.25
N ARG A 178 2.68 -16.19 -17.18
CA ARG A 178 3.02 -16.04 -18.62
C ARG A 178 2.33 -14.82 -19.22
N TYR A 179 1.09 -14.53 -18.84
CA TYR A 179 0.38 -13.35 -19.29
C TYR A 179 1.00 -12.07 -18.72
N ILE A 180 1.41 -12.10 -17.47
CA ILE A 180 2.12 -10.95 -16.86
C ILE A 180 3.49 -10.73 -17.51
N SER A 181 4.22 -11.79 -17.85
CA SER A 181 5.49 -11.67 -18.58
C SER A 181 5.26 -11.03 -19.96
N ARG A 182 4.25 -11.49 -20.71
CA ARG A 182 3.88 -10.88 -22.02
C ARG A 182 3.48 -9.41 -21.88
N LEU A 183 2.66 -9.08 -20.86
CA LEU A 183 2.29 -7.71 -20.56
C LEU A 183 3.52 -6.83 -20.34
N LYS A 184 4.49 -7.30 -19.55
CA LYS A 184 5.76 -6.57 -19.33
C LYS A 184 6.52 -6.33 -20.63
N THR A 185 6.61 -7.33 -21.48
CA THR A 185 7.26 -7.21 -22.79
C THR A 185 6.53 -6.21 -23.68
N VAL A 186 5.21 -6.29 -23.78
CA VAL A 186 4.40 -5.34 -24.59
C VAL A 186 4.60 -3.90 -24.09
N CYS A 187 4.58 -3.70 -22.77
CA CYS A 187 4.81 -2.37 -22.20
C CYS A 187 6.26 -1.87 -22.45
N THR A 188 7.25 -2.74 -22.33
CA THR A 188 8.65 -2.39 -22.61
C THR A 188 8.80 -1.98 -24.08
N LEU A 189 8.26 -2.75 -25.02
CA LEU A 189 8.29 -2.42 -26.45
C LEU A 189 7.56 -1.12 -26.76
N ALA A 190 6.40 -0.88 -26.14
CA ALA A 190 5.68 0.37 -26.32
C ALA A 190 6.50 1.58 -25.84
N VAL A 191 7.15 1.49 -24.68
CA VAL A 191 7.96 2.58 -24.14
C VAL A 191 9.29 2.72 -24.89
N SER A 192 9.83 1.66 -25.48
CA SER A 192 11.09 1.70 -26.24
C SER A 192 11.00 2.47 -27.57
N GLU A 193 9.78 2.82 -27.99
CA GLU A 193 9.55 3.74 -29.12
C GLU A 193 9.95 5.21 -28.83
N LEU A 194 10.19 5.54 -27.55
CA LEU A 194 10.61 6.88 -27.17
C LEU A 194 12.06 7.15 -27.63
N PRO A 195 12.34 8.36 -28.16
CA PRO A 195 13.70 8.75 -28.55
C PRO A 195 14.67 8.62 -27.36
N GLY A 196 15.85 8.04 -27.62
CA GLY A 196 16.90 7.89 -26.60
C GLY A 196 16.59 6.81 -25.55
N TYR A 197 15.70 5.86 -25.86
CA TYR A 197 15.41 4.76 -24.95
C TYR A 197 16.67 3.94 -24.64
N PRO A 198 16.93 3.60 -23.36
CA PRO A 198 18.11 2.85 -22.99
C PRO A 198 18.06 1.40 -23.49
N VAL A 199 19.22 0.89 -23.90
CA VAL A 199 19.43 -0.51 -24.29
C VAL A 199 20.32 -1.20 -23.27
N ASP A 200 20.23 -2.53 -23.19
CA ASP A 200 21.13 -3.36 -22.41
C ASP A 200 22.48 -3.58 -23.12
N THR A 201 23.34 -4.39 -22.53
CA THR A 201 24.69 -4.71 -23.07
C THR A 201 24.63 -5.43 -24.43
N ASP A 202 23.53 -6.08 -24.74
CA ASP A 202 23.31 -6.85 -25.98
C ASP A 202 22.56 -6.04 -27.06
N GLY A 203 22.28 -4.77 -26.77
CA GLY A 203 21.58 -3.86 -27.67
C GLY A 203 20.05 -4.01 -27.67
N ASN A 204 19.49 -4.83 -26.77
CA ASN A 204 18.04 -4.97 -26.65
C ASN A 204 17.44 -3.84 -25.77
N PRO A 205 16.17 -3.47 -25.99
CA PRO A 205 15.50 -2.51 -25.12
C PRO A 205 15.56 -2.93 -23.65
N LEU A 206 16.02 -2.04 -22.78
CA LEU A 206 16.10 -2.29 -21.34
C LEU A 206 14.69 -2.54 -20.79
N HIS A 207 14.50 -3.63 -20.08
CA HIS A 207 13.21 -3.94 -19.46
C HIS A 207 12.82 -2.86 -18.45
N ILE A 208 11.60 -2.27 -18.59
CA ILE A 208 11.11 -1.22 -17.68
C ILE A 208 10.64 -1.73 -16.34
N PHE A 209 10.37 -3.03 -16.22
CA PHE A 209 9.92 -3.67 -14.99
C PHE A 209 10.95 -4.63 -14.42
N GLU A 210 10.92 -4.82 -13.10
CA GLU A 210 11.65 -5.89 -12.42
C GLU A 210 11.21 -7.28 -12.93
N ASP A 211 12.09 -8.30 -12.80
CA ASP A 211 11.79 -9.67 -13.25
C ASP A 211 10.55 -10.26 -12.59
N ASN A 212 10.35 -9.98 -11.31
CA ASN A 212 9.24 -10.49 -10.53
C ASN A 212 8.07 -9.51 -10.46
N TYR A 213 6.96 -9.95 -9.89
CA TYR A 213 5.82 -9.13 -9.55
C TYR A 213 5.20 -9.61 -8.23
N HIS A 214 4.47 -8.74 -7.56
CA HIS A 214 3.68 -9.08 -6.40
C HIS A 214 2.23 -9.25 -6.82
N ASP A 215 1.57 -10.28 -6.27
CA ASP A 215 0.14 -10.50 -6.47
C ASP A 215 -0.57 -10.73 -5.14
N ARG A 216 -1.83 -10.38 -5.12
CA ARG A 216 -2.77 -10.68 -4.06
C ARG A 216 -4.05 -11.24 -4.67
N ILE A 217 -4.44 -12.43 -4.23
CA ILE A 217 -5.69 -13.07 -4.64
C ILE A 217 -6.83 -12.39 -3.89
N ILE A 218 -7.82 -11.89 -4.63
CA ILE A 218 -9.00 -11.24 -4.08
C ILE A 218 -10.13 -12.27 -4.04
N ARG A 219 -10.60 -12.61 -2.84
CA ARG A 219 -11.50 -13.75 -2.62
C ARG A 219 -12.98 -13.40 -2.53
N ASN A 220 -13.31 -12.14 -2.33
CA ASN A 220 -14.68 -11.66 -2.19
C ASN A 220 -14.82 -10.17 -2.55
N ASP A 221 -16.04 -9.70 -2.69
CA ASP A 221 -16.36 -8.34 -3.10
C ASP A 221 -15.91 -7.28 -2.08
N SER A 222 -16.00 -7.58 -0.79
CA SER A 222 -15.50 -6.67 0.26
C SER A 222 -14.00 -6.43 0.14
N MET A 223 -13.23 -7.50 -0.14
CA MET A 223 -11.80 -7.40 -0.40
C MET A 223 -11.53 -6.63 -1.71
N LEU A 224 -12.32 -6.87 -2.76
CA LEU A 224 -12.19 -6.14 -4.03
C LEU A 224 -12.40 -4.64 -3.84
N GLU A 225 -13.42 -4.26 -3.09
CA GLU A 225 -13.70 -2.85 -2.79
C GLU A 225 -12.59 -2.22 -1.94
N THR A 226 -12.06 -2.96 -0.95
CA THR A 226 -10.91 -2.52 -0.15
C THR A 226 -9.68 -2.27 -1.00
N GLU A 227 -9.35 -3.19 -1.93
CA GLU A 227 -8.21 -3.03 -2.82
C GLU A 227 -8.42 -1.88 -3.82
N ARG A 228 -9.65 -1.65 -4.29
CA ARG A 228 -9.98 -0.50 -5.14
C ARG A 228 -9.73 0.83 -4.43
N ARG A 229 -10.22 0.98 -3.19
CA ARG A 229 -9.99 2.17 -2.37
C ARG A 229 -8.51 2.37 -2.06
N TYR A 230 -7.80 1.28 -1.77
CA TYR A 230 -6.35 1.33 -1.57
C TYR A 230 -5.64 1.85 -2.81
N LEU A 231 -6.01 1.41 -4.01
CA LEU A 231 -5.42 1.89 -5.26
C LEU A 231 -5.75 3.38 -5.51
N ASP A 232 -6.97 3.82 -5.23
CA ASP A 232 -7.37 5.22 -5.37
C ASP A 232 -6.58 6.14 -4.44
N ASP A 233 -6.30 5.68 -3.22
CA ASP A 233 -5.61 6.44 -2.19
C ASP A 233 -4.07 6.44 -2.35
N ASN A 234 -3.50 5.58 -3.21
CA ASN A 234 -2.05 5.48 -3.37
C ASN A 234 -1.35 6.80 -3.77
N PRO A 235 -1.85 7.60 -4.72
CA PRO A 235 -1.24 8.88 -5.05
C PRO A 235 -1.20 9.84 -3.85
N ARG A 236 -2.29 9.94 -3.08
CA ARG A 236 -2.35 10.75 -1.86
C ARG A 236 -1.32 10.27 -0.83
N ARG A 237 -1.26 8.96 -0.58
CA ARG A 237 -0.30 8.36 0.35
C ARG A 237 1.15 8.56 -0.06
N TYR A 238 1.42 8.50 -1.34
CA TYR A 238 2.76 8.79 -1.87
C TYR A 238 3.15 10.24 -1.58
N LEU A 239 2.26 11.19 -1.89
CA LEU A 239 2.49 12.62 -1.69
C LEU A 239 2.71 12.94 -0.21
N LEU A 240 1.84 12.45 0.67
CA LEU A 240 1.95 12.65 2.11
C LEU A 240 3.24 12.10 2.70
N ARG A 241 3.68 10.90 2.27
CA ARG A 241 4.98 10.36 2.70
C ARG A 241 6.15 11.22 2.25
N LYS A 242 6.01 11.87 1.11
CA LYS A 242 7.05 12.75 0.58
C LYS A 242 7.09 14.10 1.29
N GLN A 243 5.92 14.62 1.68
CA GLN A 243 5.78 15.88 2.41
C GLN A 243 6.13 15.74 3.90
N HIS A 244 5.88 14.56 4.49
CA HIS A 244 6.05 14.27 5.92
C HIS A 244 6.92 13.02 6.14
N PRO A 245 8.18 13.01 5.66
CA PRO A 245 9.06 11.86 5.79
C PRO A 245 9.31 11.48 7.27
N GLU A 246 9.25 12.46 8.19
CA GLU A 246 9.43 12.28 9.63
C GLU A 246 8.40 11.33 10.25
N TYR A 247 7.17 11.28 9.74
CA TYR A 247 6.12 10.37 10.20
C TYR A 247 6.18 8.98 9.56
N PHE A 248 6.93 8.83 8.48
CA PHE A 248 7.01 7.59 7.69
C PHE A 248 8.44 7.10 7.51
N SER A 249 9.36 7.56 8.35
CA SER A 249 10.72 7.02 8.42
C SER A 249 10.69 5.52 8.79
N SER A 250 11.79 4.84 8.55
CA SER A 250 11.94 3.44 9.00
C SER A 250 11.76 3.35 10.51
N PRO A 251 11.33 2.19 11.04
CA PRO A 251 11.28 1.98 12.48
C PRO A 251 12.62 2.34 13.12
N VAL A 252 12.57 2.99 14.26
CA VAL A 252 13.76 3.37 15.04
C VAL A 252 13.91 2.48 16.27
N ARG A 253 15.11 2.35 16.79
CA ARG A 253 15.36 1.66 18.05
C ARG A 253 15.10 2.62 19.20
N ILE A 254 14.33 2.18 20.18
CA ILE A 254 14.17 2.87 21.45
C ILE A 254 14.63 1.97 22.60
N THR A 255 15.14 2.57 23.65
CA THR A 255 15.50 1.87 24.89
C THR A 255 14.67 2.46 26.01
N ILE A 256 13.97 1.61 26.75
CA ILE A 256 13.09 1.94 27.85
C ILE A 256 13.56 1.14 29.06
N ASN A 257 14.07 1.78 30.11
CA ASN A 257 14.56 1.09 31.33
C ASN A 257 15.58 -0.02 31.04
N GLY A 258 16.45 0.17 30.05
CA GLY A 258 17.42 -0.83 29.63
C GLY A 258 16.92 -1.85 28.59
N GLU A 259 15.62 -2.01 28.43
CA GLU A 259 15.02 -2.88 27.43
C GLU A 259 14.92 -2.21 26.06
N HIS A 260 15.10 -2.99 25.01
CA HIS A 260 15.17 -2.50 23.64
C HIS A 260 13.93 -2.86 22.83
N TYR A 261 13.37 -1.86 22.14
CA TYR A 261 12.19 -2.00 21.28
C TYR A 261 12.42 -1.34 19.91
N ALA A 262 11.62 -1.74 18.93
CA ALA A 262 11.45 -1.00 17.69
C ALA A 262 10.22 -0.08 17.83
N ALA A 263 10.31 1.14 17.30
CA ALA A 263 9.21 2.10 17.35
C ALA A 263 8.94 2.70 15.98
N PHE A 264 7.67 2.95 15.66
CA PHE A 264 7.23 3.58 14.43
C PHE A 264 6.10 4.57 14.70
N GLY A 265 6.19 5.76 14.12
CA GLY A 265 5.22 6.84 14.27
C GLY A 265 5.73 7.99 15.13
N ASN A 266 4.81 8.69 15.81
CA ASN A 266 5.16 9.89 16.56
C ASN A 266 5.84 9.59 17.90
N ILE A 267 7.15 9.61 17.92
CA ILE A 267 7.97 9.38 19.11
C ILE A 267 7.80 10.45 20.20
N LEU A 268 7.34 11.66 19.83
CA LEU A 268 7.10 12.72 20.78
C LEU A 268 6.02 12.37 21.80
N LEU A 269 5.13 11.40 21.46
CA LEU A 269 4.13 10.88 22.40
C LEU A 269 4.75 10.24 23.66
N LEU A 270 6.05 9.89 23.64
CA LEU A 270 6.77 9.41 24.80
C LEU A 270 7.38 10.56 25.64
N LYS A 271 7.61 11.75 25.06
CA LYS A 271 8.35 12.84 25.70
C LYS A 271 7.43 13.91 26.29
N ASP A 272 6.39 14.30 25.53
CA ASP A 272 5.64 15.51 25.82
C ASP A 272 4.31 15.25 26.53
N ILE A 273 3.86 14.00 26.59
CA ILE A 273 2.54 13.62 27.09
C ILE A 273 2.68 12.47 28.05
N HIS A 274 2.14 12.62 29.28
CA HIS A 274 2.04 11.52 30.25
C HIS A 274 1.06 10.46 29.74
N PRO A 275 1.53 9.32 29.17
CA PRO A 275 0.62 8.32 28.66
C PRO A 275 -0.16 7.66 29.78
N GLU A 276 -1.43 7.38 29.52
CA GLU A 276 -2.31 6.70 30.48
C GLU A 276 -2.47 5.23 30.06
N PRO A 277 -2.14 4.26 30.95
CA PRO A 277 -2.21 2.85 30.59
C PRO A 277 -3.65 2.35 30.55
N VAL A 278 -4.06 1.74 29.44
CA VAL A 278 -5.36 1.06 29.31
C VAL A 278 -5.14 -0.43 29.47
N ILE A 279 -5.40 -0.93 30.66
CA ILE A 279 -5.23 -2.35 31.02
C ILE A 279 -6.45 -2.82 31.78
N ILE A 280 -7.16 -3.79 31.21
CA ILE A 280 -8.39 -4.33 31.79
C ILE A 280 -8.17 -5.77 32.24
N SER A 281 -8.39 -6.01 33.53
CA SER A 281 -8.40 -7.37 34.07
C SER A 281 -9.56 -8.17 33.45
N ARG A 282 -9.40 -9.48 33.32
CA ARG A 282 -10.50 -10.36 32.90
C ARG A 282 -11.67 -10.40 33.89
N ARG A 283 -11.41 -10.05 35.14
CA ARG A 283 -12.42 -9.99 36.22
C ARG A 283 -12.77 -8.52 36.46
N TYR A 284 -13.80 -8.03 35.82
CA TYR A 284 -14.33 -6.65 36.01
C TYR A 284 -15.85 -6.72 36.18
N THR A 285 -16.39 -5.83 37.00
CA THR A 285 -17.83 -5.55 37.04
C THR A 285 -18.16 -4.48 35.99
N THR A 286 -19.41 -4.44 35.54
CA THR A 286 -19.88 -3.43 34.58
C THR A 286 -19.66 -2.00 35.11
N GLU A 287 -19.91 -1.77 36.39
CA GLU A 287 -19.68 -0.47 37.04
C GLU A 287 -18.22 -0.07 37.06
N HIS A 288 -17.33 -1.03 37.41
CA HIS A 288 -15.89 -0.76 37.42
C HIS A 288 -15.39 -0.42 36.01
N LEU A 289 -15.82 -1.18 35.01
CA LEU A 289 -15.48 -0.91 33.61
C LEU A 289 -15.98 0.47 33.15
N SER A 290 -17.21 0.87 33.52
CA SER A 290 -17.77 2.17 33.16
C SER A 290 -16.97 3.33 33.78
N ARG A 291 -16.55 3.21 35.06
CA ARG A 291 -15.67 4.21 35.70
C ARG A 291 -14.31 4.31 35.01
N LEU A 292 -13.69 3.18 34.68
CA LEU A 292 -12.43 3.18 33.96
C LEU A 292 -12.56 3.83 32.56
N LYS A 293 -13.63 3.50 31.82
CA LYS A 293 -13.91 4.11 30.52
C LYS A 293 -14.02 5.64 30.62
N ALA A 294 -14.79 6.15 31.56
CA ALA A 294 -14.92 7.58 31.81
C ALA A 294 -13.57 8.27 32.11
N GLY A 295 -12.71 7.62 32.92
CA GLY A 295 -11.36 8.11 33.21
C GLY A 295 -10.47 8.18 31.97
N TRP A 296 -10.49 7.17 31.10
CA TRP A 296 -9.70 7.16 29.87
C TRP A 296 -10.24 8.15 28.82
N GLU A 297 -11.56 8.33 28.73
CA GLU A 297 -12.16 9.36 27.88
C GLU A 297 -11.73 10.77 28.32
N GLU A 298 -11.70 11.01 29.64
CA GLU A 298 -11.19 12.28 30.17
C GLU A 298 -9.70 12.47 29.89
N ALA A 299 -8.89 11.42 30.06
CA ALA A 299 -7.48 11.44 29.71
C ALA A 299 -7.27 11.77 28.23
N ALA A 300 -8.06 11.18 27.34
CA ALA A 300 -8.00 11.46 25.91
C ALA A 300 -8.41 12.90 25.57
N ARG A 301 -9.46 13.46 26.24
CA ARG A 301 -9.86 14.85 26.12
C ARG A 301 -8.76 15.81 26.60
N SER A 302 -8.06 15.44 27.66
CA SER A 302 -6.92 16.19 28.22
C SER A 302 -5.64 16.03 27.38
N ARG A 303 -5.73 15.51 26.16
CA ARG A 303 -4.63 15.26 25.22
C ARG A 303 -3.57 14.27 25.69
N LYS A 304 -3.82 13.46 26.70
CA LYS A 304 -2.96 12.36 27.06
C LYS A 304 -3.02 11.26 26.00
N ALA A 305 -1.91 10.60 25.71
CA ALA A 305 -1.92 9.41 24.89
C ALA A 305 -2.35 8.20 25.72
N LEU A 306 -3.22 7.36 25.20
CA LEU A 306 -3.56 6.09 25.82
C LEU A 306 -2.57 5.02 25.34
N VAL A 307 -1.95 4.29 26.29
CA VAL A 307 -0.98 3.24 25.99
C VAL A 307 -1.50 1.87 26.34
N SER A 308 -1.48 0.94 25.38
CA SER A 308 -1.98 -0.42 25.57
C SER A 308 -1.58 -1.35 24.43
N PRO A 309 -1.51 -2.66 24.64
CA PRO A 309 -1.54 -3.63 23.54
C PRO A 309 -2.95 -3.83 22.95
N PHE A 310 -4.01 -3.25 23.53
CA PHE A 310 -5.40 -3.33 23.08
C PHE A 310 -5.86 -4.75 22.73
N ILE A 311 -5.62 -5.70 23.63
CA ILE A 311 -5.86 -7.13 23.40
C ILE A 311 -7.33 -7.50 23.60
N SER A 312 -7.92 -7.07 24.72
CA SER A 312 -9.28 -7.44 25.10
C SER A 312 -10.33 -6.66 24.29
N LYS A 313 -11.56 -7.20 24.22
CA LYS A 313 -12.67 -6.50 23.55
C LYS A 313 -12.93 -5.11 24.12
N PRO A 314 -13.00 -4.91 25.47
CA PRO A 314 -13.18 -3.57 26.03
C PRO A 314 -12.02 -2.60 25.71
N GLU A 315 -10.77 -3.08 25.71
CA GLU A 315 -9.62 -2.26 25.33
C GLU A 315 -9.69 -1.79 23.88
N LYS A 316 -10.14 -2.67 22.96
CA LYS A 316 -10.37 -2.32 21.55
C LYS A 316 -11.51 -1.31 21.37
N GLU A 317 -12.56 -1.39 22.16
CA GLU A 317 -13.65 -0.41 22.19
C GLU A 317 -13.14 0.96 22.63
N ILE A 318 -12.33 1.02 23.70
CA ILE A 318 -11.70 2.25 24.17
C ILE A 318 -10.77 2.83 23.11
N ARG A 319 -9.93 1.99 22.49
CA ARG A 319 -9.09 2.40 21.35
C ARG A 319 -9.91 3.08 20.26
N LYS A 320 -11.01 2.46 19.87
CA LYS A 320 -11.91 2.98 18.83
C LYS A 320 -12.50 4.32 19.23
N ALA A 321 -13.10 4.42 20.42
CA ALA A 321 -13.69 5.66 20.92
C ALA A 321 -12.66 6.80 21.04
N THR A 322 -11.45 6.50 21.52
CA THR A 322 -10.33 7.46 21.61
C THR A 322 -9.96 7.99 20.23
N LEU A 323 -9.88 7.13 19.23
CA LEU A 323 -9.52 7.55 17.87
C LEU A 323 -10.63 8.36 17.19
N GLU A 324 -11.89 7.99 17.40
CA GLU A 324 -13.05 8.72 16.90
C GLU A 324 -13.18 10.13 17.51
N SER A 325 -12.77 10.30 18.76
CA SER A 325 -12.74 11.60 19.44
C SER A 325 -11.48 12.45 19.16
N GLY A 326 -10.61 12.02 18.25
CA GLY A 326 -9.37 12.75 17.94
C GLY A 326 -8.22 12.50 18.92
N GLY A 327 -8.35 11.56 19.84
CA GLY A 327 -7.33 11.20 20.84
C GLY A 327 -6.08 10.51 20.23
N ARG A 328 -5.07 10.31 21.05
CA ARG A 328 -3.74 9.79 20.70
C ARG A 328 -3.51 8.44 21.35
N ILE A 329 -2.80 7.54 20.67
CA ILE A 329 -2.51 6.20 21.19
C ILE A 329 -1.04 5.83 21.03
N ILE A 330 -0.56 5.04 21.99
CA ILE A 330 0.70 4.29 21.91
C ILE A 330 0.29 2.80 21.92
N GLU A 331 0.48 2.14 20.81
CA GLU A 331 0.07 0.74 20.59
C GLU A 331 1.27 -0.18 20.79
N ILE A 332 1.16 -1.13 21.72
CA ILE A 332 2.19 -2.14 21.95
C ILE A 332 1.87 -3.36 21.10
N LEU A 333 2.75 -3.68 20.18
CA LEU A 333 2.60 -4.82 19.27
C LEU A 333 3.21 -6.09 19.85
N ASP A 334 2.61 -7.22 19.54
CA ASP A 334 3.07 -8.53 19.96
C ASP A 334 4.15 -9.15 19.07
N ASN A 335 4.44 -8.50 17.94
CA ASN A 335 5.47 -8.92 16.98
C ASN A 335 6.27 -7.70 16.48
N GLY A 336 7.51 -7.95 16.08
CA GLY A 336 8.37 -6.92 15.48
C GLY A 336 7.84 -6.40 14.13
N PHE A 337 8.49 -5.36 13.61
CA PHE A 337 8.17 -4.84 12.29
C PHE A 337 8.87 -5.68 11.20
N PRO A 338 8.17 -6.03 10.09
CA PRO A 338 8.82 -6.64 8.94
C PRO A 338 9.84 -5.68 8.30
N GLU A 339 10.81 -6.22 7.55
CA GLU A 339 11.97 -5.47 7.00
C GLU A 339 11.59 -4.18 6.26
N ARG A 340 10.45 -4.14 5.59
CA ARG A 340 9.96 -2.97 4.84
C ARG A 340 8.61 -2.52 5.38
N TYR A 341 8.52 -2.42 6.71
CA TYR A 341 7.27 -1.99 7.33
C TYR A 341 6.81 -0.64 6.80
N LYS A 342 5.54 -0.59 6.43
CA LYS A 342 4.82 0.65 6.08
C LYS A 342 3.43 0.57 6.69
N PRO A 343 2.97 1.60 7.40
CA PRO A 343 1.62 1.61 7.94
C PRO A 343 0.61 1.59 6.80
N SER A 344 -0.54 0.98 7.02
CA SER A 344 -1.64 0.90 6.06
C SER A 344 -2.99 1.16 6.74
N GLY A 345 -4.01 1.50 5.96
CA GLY A 345 -5.34 1.80 6.51
C GLY A 345 -5.30 2.93 7.53
N THR A 346 -6.06 2.78 8.60
CA THR A 346 -6.16 3.76 9.70
C THR A 346 -4.81 4.10 10.34
N ALA A 347 -3.88 3.13 10.43
CA ALA A 347 -2.55 3.40 11.00
C ALA A 347 -1.76 4.41 10.17
N PHE A 348 -1.93 4.41 8.84
CA PHE A 348 -1.31 5.43 7.98
C PHE A 348 -1.83 6.83 8.30
N ASP A 349 -3.15 6.99 8.37
CA ASP A 349 -3.78 8.28 8.64
C ASP A 349 -3.43 8.78 10.04
N LEU A 350 -3.43 7.91 11.05
CA LEU A 350 -3.03 8.26 12.41
C LEU A 350 -1.55 8.66 12.54
N CYS A 351 -0.64 8.01 11.78
CA CYS A 351 0.75 8.42 11.72
C CYS A 351 0.88 9.83 11.11
N LEU A 352 0.14 10.10 10.02
CA LEU A 352 0.10 11.42 9.40
C LEU A 352 -0.39 12.51 10.35
N GLU A 353 -1.41 12.22 11.14
CA GLU A 353 -1.96 13.12 12.14
C GLU A 353 -1.07 13.24 13.40
N GLY A 354 0.02 12.50 13.48
CA GLY A 354 0.89 12.45 14.65
C GLY A 354 0.23 11.85 15.90
N ARG A 355 -0.82 11.05 15.72
CA ARG A 355 -1.67 10.49 16.78
C ARG A 355 -1.33 9.05 17.16
N LEU A 356 -0.42 8.41 16.43
CA LEU A 356 -0.03 7.02 16.63
C LEU A 356 1.48 6.90 16.88
N LEU A 357 1.83 6.14 17.92
CA LEU A 357 3.13 5.54 18.09
C LEU A 357 2.93 4.02 18.26
N GLN A 358 3.61 3.22 17.46
CA GLN A 358 3.65 1.78 17.60
C GLN A 358 4.99 1.37 18.21
N ILE A 359 4.96 0.51 19.22
CA ILE A 359 6.15 -0.05 19.88
C ILE A 359 6.08 -1.56 19.76
N ALA A 360 7.15 -2.18 19.31
CA ALA A 360 7.23 -3.59 18.96
C ALA A 360 8.52 -4.22 19.48
N PRO A 361 8.58 -5.55 19.66
CA PRO A 361 9.84 -6.26 19.82
C PRO A 361 10.80 -5.97 18.66
N LEU A 362 12.12 -6.06 18.91
CA LEU A 362 13.12 -5.87 17.85
C LEU A 362 13.07 -6.96 16.77
N VAL A 363 12.69 -8.18 17.17
CA VAL A 363 12.67 -9.36 16.28
C VAL A 363 11.29 -9.50 15.64
N TYR A 364 11.26 -9.65 14.33
CA TYR A 364 10.06 -10.00 13.60
C TYR A 364 10.00 -11.49 13.36
N GLU A 365 8.94 -12.13 13.86
CA GLU A 365 8.64 -13.54 13.67
C GLU A 365 7.70 -13.71 12.45
N THR A 366 8.11 -14.55 11.50
CA THR A 366 7.31 -14.85 10.31
C THR A 366 6.16 -15.82 10.58
N SER A 367 6.30 -16.65 11.62
CA SER A 367 5.26 -17.56 12.10
C SER A 367 4.28 -16.83 13.03
N LYS A 368 3.02 -17.25 13.02
CA LYS A 368 2.02 -16.69 13.93
C LYS A 368 2.38 -17.02 15.37
N ILE A 369 2.65 -16.00 16.16
CA ILE A 369 2.91 -16.13 17.60
C ILE A 369 1.56 -16.27 18.31
N PRO A 370 1.33 -17.35 19.09
CA PRO A 370 0.12 -17.46 19.91
C PRO A 370 0.11 -16.41 21.02
N LEU A 371 -1.00 -15.71 21.19
CA LEU A 371 -1.19 -14.80 22.31
C LEU A 371 -1.50 -15.56 23.60
N THR A 372 -0.46 -16.02 24.29
CA THR A 372 -0.59 -16.68 25.60
C THR A 372 -0.88 -15.69 26.73
N ARG A 373 -1.30 -16.19 27.90
CA ARG A 373 -1.51 -15.35 29.09
C ARG A 373 -0.23 -14.62 29.50
N ASN A 374 0.90 -15.32 29.49
CA ASN A 374 2.18 -14.73 29.90
C ASN A 374 2.58 -13.60 28.94
N ARG A 375 2.44 -13.83 27.63
CA ARG A 375 2.72 -12.78 26.65
C ARG A 375 1.81 -11.56 26.81
N ALA A 376 0.53 -11.75 27.08
CA ALA A 376 -0.38 -10.65 27.38
C ALA A 376 0.03 -9.86 28.63
N LEU A 377 0.54 -10.54 29.67
CA LEU A 377 1.05 -9.89 30.88
C LEU A 377 2.34 -9.10 30.61
N GLU A 378 3.26 -9.62 29.79
CA GLU A 378 4.47 -8.93 29.34
C GLU A 378 4.14 -7.65 28.56
N LEU A 379 3.22 -7.72 27.59
CA LEU A 379 2.77 -6.55 26.83
C LEU A 379 2.12 -5.49 27.73
N ASN A 380 1.33 -5.91 28.71
CA ASN A 380 0.74 -5.02 29.69
C ASN A 380 1.79 -4.42 30.64
N ALA A 381 2.84 -5.15 30.99
CA ALA A 381 3.94 -4.64 31.79
C ALA A 381 4.70 -3.55 31.02
N THR A 382 4.98 -3.77 29.73
CA THR A 382 5.56 -2.75 28.84
C THR A 382 4.70 -1.48 28.79
N ALA A 383 3.37 -1.61 28.69
CA ALA A 383 2.48 -0.45 28.69
C ALA A 383 2.58 0.35 30.02
N ARG A 384 2.66 -0.32 31.16
CA ARG A 384 2.88 0.33 32.48
C ARG A 384 4.24 1.01 32.56
N GLN A 385 5.29 0.37 32.06
CA GLN A 385 6.63 0.96 32.06
C GLN A 385 6.66 2.25 31.23
N ILE A 386 6.02 2.27 30.07
CA ILE A 386 5.91 3.46 29.22
C ILE A 386 5.14 4.57 29.92
N ALA A 387 4.02 4.25 30.57
CA ALA A 387 3.26 5.24 31.34
C ALA A 387 4.08 5.83 32.50
N ALA A 388 4.92 5.02 33.14
CA ALA A 388 5.76 5.44 34.24
C ALA A 388 6.96 6.33 33.82
N LEU A 389 7.47 6.20 32.58
CA LEU A 389 8.59 7.01 32.06
C LEU A 389 8.32 8.51 32.12
N ALA A 390 7.08 8.89 31.86
CA ALA A 390 6.69 10.29 31.82
C ALA A 390 6.41 10.89 33.21
N ALA A 391 6.36 10.05 34.27
CA ALA A 391 5.99 10.49 35.63
C ALA A 391 7.17 11.10 36.42
N THR A 392 8.43 10.89 35.99
CA THR A 392 9.60 11.40 36.71
C THR A 392 10.64 12.01 35.78
N PRO A 393 11.21 13.20 36.10
CA PRO A 393 12.28 13.82 35.31
C PRO A 393 13.53 12.95 35.16
N ALA A 394 13.83 12.10 36.14
CA ALA A 394 14.96 11.15 36.08
C ALA A 394 14.71 10.01 35.07
N ALA A 395 13.45 9.61 34.85
CA ALA A 395 13.12 8.57 33.89
C ALA A 395 13.13 9.09 32.42
N ALA A 396 12.96 10.38 32.21
CA ALA A 396 13.10 10.99 30.86
C ALA A 396 14.53 10.83 30.30
N GLY A 397 15.56 10.73 31.17
CA GLY A 397 16.94 10.39 30.80
C GLY A 397 17.15 8.94 30.37
N SER A 398 16.22 8.04 30.66
CA SER A 398 16.31 6.60 30.32
C SER A 398 15.79 6.28 28.90
N LEU A 399 15.14 7.21 28.22
CA LEU A 399 14.70 7.05 26.83
C LEU A 399 15.83 7.39 25.87
N ARG A 400 16.37 6.41 25.17
CA ARG A 400 17.33 6.62 24.08
C ARG A 400 16.67 6.24 22.74
N VAL A 401 16.89 7.07 21.73
CA VAL A 401 16.40 6.86 20.36
C VAL A 401 17.62 6.77 19.45
N GLY A 402 17.68 5.74 18.63
CA GLY A 402 18.78 5.53 17.69
C GLY A 402 18.28 4.77 16.44
N PRO A 403 19.09 4.69 15.39
CA PRO A 403 18.75 3.87 14.23
C PRO A 403 18.65 2.40 14.63
N LEU A 404 17.74 1.67 14.01
CA LEU A 404 17.79 0.20 14.04
C LEU A 404 19.09 -0.20 13.32
N SER A 405 20.01 -0.81 14.04
CA SER A 405 21.23 -1.37 13.42
C SER A 405 20.80 -2.37 12.33
N PRO A 406 21.45 -2.40 11.16
CA PRO A 406 21.21 -3.48 10.21
C PRO A 406 21.44 -4.81 10.92
N LYS A 407 20.58 -5.80 10.64
CA LYS A 407 20.74 -7.17 11.15
C LYS A 407 22.19 -7.61 10.95
N PRO A 408 22.82 -8.22 11.95
CA PRO A 408 24.08 -8.89 11.71
C PRO A 408 23.87 -9.92 10.59
N PRO A 409 24.84 -10.12 9.70
CA PRO A 409 24.77 -11.18 8.70
C PRO A 409 24.56 -12.52 9.41
N LEU A 410 23.53 -13.29 8.96
CA LEU A 410 23.34 -14.68 9.36
C LEU A 410 24.44 -15.53 8.78
#